data_db59820ce41960e847fefb356f8ee3c9
#
_entry.id   db59820ce41960e847fefb356f8ee3c9
#
_cell.length_a   1.000
_cell.length_b   1.000
_cell.length_c   1.000
_cell.angle_alpha   90.00
_cell.angle_beta   90.00
_cell.angle_gamma   90.00
#
_symmetry.space_group_name_H-M   'P 1'
#
loop_
_entity.id
_entity.type
_entity.pdbx_description
1 polymer ?
#
loop_
_entity_poly.entity_id
_entity_poly.type
_entity_poly.pdbx_seq_one_letter_code
_entity_poly.pdbx_strand_id
1 'polypeptide(L)'
;MSDTLCAYPWAGTAVRPDGTILPCCKFIHNKEFGNIINQDPRSSNAWTELRKQMLAGNKIDNCKTCYRDEDSGVESLRQQSLKFYQPIDIDPLPLKQLEVSFDNLCNLACVMCSEEFSTKWQTEK
;
A
#
# COMPACT_ATOMS: atom_id res chain seq x y z
N MET A 1 -1.45 -2.77 21.43
CA MET A 1 -1.27 -2.37 20.03
C MET A 1 -2.62 -2.33 19.35
N SER A 2 -2.88 -1.33 18.52
CA SER A 2 -4.16 -1.19 17.85
C SER A 2 -4.33 -2.23 16.74
N ASP A 3 -5.54 -2.75 16.59
CA ASP A 3 -5.87 -3.69 15.51
C ASP A 3 -5.90 -3.03 14.13
N THR A 4 -5.71 -1.71 14.08
CA THR A 4 -5.75 -0.95 12.82
C THR A 4 -4.38 -0.40 12.44
N LEU A 5 -3.39 -0.49 13.33
CA LEU A 5 -2.06 0.08 13.08
C LEU A 5 -1.27 -0.74 12.07
N CYS A 6 -0.60 -0.03 11.16
CA CYS A 6 0.26 -0.62 10.14
C CYS A 6 1.50 0.25 9.98
N ALA A 7 2.65 -0.35 9.78
CA ALA A 7 3.90 0.41 9.63
C ALA A 7 4.11 0.99 8.23
N TYR A 8 3.44 0.48 7.21
CA TYR A 8 3.66 0.93 5.82
C TYR A 8 3.41 2.43 5.59
N PRO A 9 2.41 3.09 6.18
CA PRO A 9 2.26 4.53 6.00
C PRO A 9 3.46 5.35 6.48
N TRP A 10 4.30 4.78 7.31
CA TRP A 10 5.54 5.42 7.79
C TRP A 10 6.77 4.95 7.04
N ALA A 11 6.83 3.66 6.70
CA ALA A 11 8.05 3.02 6.22
C ALA A 11 8.03 2.65 4.74
N GLY A 12 6.86 2.60 4.10
CA GLY A 12 6.72 2.06 2.75
C GLY A 12 6.10 3.02 1.76
N THR A 13 6.31 2.71 0.48
CA THR A 13 5.64 3.38 -0.64
C THR A 13 5.53 2.39 -1.77
N ALA A 14 4.36 2.32 -2.40
CA ALA A 14 4.13 1.54 -3.61
C ALA A 14 3.84 2.52 -4.75
N VAL A 15 4.52 2.34 -5.88
CA VAL A 15 4.36 3.18 -7.07
C VAL A 15 3.76 2.35 -8.19
N ARG A 16 2.62 2.78 -8.70
CA ARG A 16 1.93 2.13 -9.81
C ARG A 16 2.53 2.55 -11.15
N PRO A 17 2.24 1.82 -12.25
CA PRO A 17 2.78 2.18 -13.57
C PRO A 17 2.44 3.58 -14.04
N ASP A 18 1.32 4.15 -13.63
CA ASP A 18 0.93 5.53 -13.95
C ASP A 18 1.55 6.57 -13.03
N GLY A 19 2.40 6.14 -12.09
CA GLY A 19 3.05 7.02 -11.12
C GLY A 19 2.25 7.25 -9.85
N THR A 20 1.05 6.73 -9.73
CA THR A 20 0.24 6.86 -8.52
C THR A 20 0.95 6.20 -7.34
N ILE A 21 1.03 6.89 -6.20
CA ILE A 21 1.67 6.38 -5.00
C ILE A 21 0.63 5.94 -3.98
N LEU A 22 0.96 4.85 -3.27
CA LEU A 22 0.11 4.25 -2.24
C LEU A 22 0.97 3.83 -1.06
N PRO A 23 0.39 3.70 0.16
CA PRO A 23 1.15 3.23 1.33
C PRO A 23 1.69 1.80 1.17
N CYS A 24 0.93 0.92 0.52
CA CYS A 24 1.35 -0.45 0.27
C CYS A 24 0.61 -1.03 -0.94
N CYS A 25 1.08 -2.20 -1.41
CA CYS A 25 0.53 -2.83 -2.60
C CYS A 25 -0.91 -3.34 -2.43
N LYS A 26 -1.35 -3.60 -1.21
CA LYS A 26 -2.71 -4.07 -0.91
C LYS A 26 -3.69 -2.94 -0.58
N PHE A 27 -3.22 -1.71 -0.51
CA PHE A 27 -4.08 -0.55 -0.29
C PHE A 27 -5.01 -0.39 -1.50
N ILE A 28 -6.30 -0.26 -1.25
CA ILE A 28 -7.27 -0.11 -2.34
C ILE A 28 -7.00 1.20 -3.06
N HIS A 29 -6.87 1.14 -4.37
CA HIS A 29 -6.43 2.25 -5.21
C HIS A 29 -7.18 3.54 -4.89
N ASN A 30 -6.41 4.59 -4.67
CA ASN A 30 -6.92 5.91 -4.38
C ASN A 30 -5.89 6.94 -4.84
N LYS A 31 -6.29 7.86 -5.71
CA LYS A 31 -5.38 8.86 -6.28
C LYS A 31 -5.09 10.02 -5.33
N GLU A 32 -5.74 10.07 -4.18
CA GLU A 32 -5.53 11.14 -3.20
C GLU A 32 -4.13 11.15 -2.61
N PHE A 33 -3.43 10.00 -2.65
CA PHE A 33 -2.07 9.90 -2.13
C PHE A 33 -1.03 10.52 -3.04
N GLY A 34 -1.41 10.90 -4.25
CA GLY A 34 -0.58 11.67 -5.15
C GLY A 34 0.10 10.84 -6.22
N ASN A 35 1.02 11.50 -6.92
CA ASN A 35 1.77 10.91 -8.03
C ASN A 35 3.24 11.27 -7.87
N ILE A 36 4.12 10.29 -8.04
CA ILE A 36 5.56 10.46 -7.79
C ILE A 36 6.20 11.52 -8.70
N ILE A 37 5.58 11.80 -9.85
CA ILE A 37 6.10 12.81 -10.79
C ILE A 37 5.91 14.22 -10.23
N ASN A 38 4.84 14.46 -9.48
CA ASN A 38 4.39 15.78 -9.12
C ASN A 38 4.73 16.20 -7.69
N GLN A 39 5.09 15.27 -6.82
CA GLN A 39 5.31 15.61 -5.42
C GLN A 39 6.17 14.57 -4.71
N ASP A 40 6.72 14.99 -3.56
CA ASP A 40 7.48 14.11 -2.70
C ASP A 40 6.55 13.01 -2.15
N PRO A 41 6.95 11.72 -2.30
CA PRO A 41 6.19 10.65 -1.70
C PRO A 41 6.01 10.85 -0.19
N ARG A 42 4.83 10.54 0.31
CA ARG A 42 4.49 10.54 1.74
C ARG A 42 4.33 11.94 2.37
N SER A 43 4.32 13.00 1.58
CA SER A 43 4.21 14.37 2.12
C SER A 43 2.81 14.99 1.96
N SER A 44 1.89 14.32 1.27
CA SER A 44 0.55 14.88 1.05
C SER A 44 -0.32 14.82 2.29
N ASN A 45 -1.41 15.60 2.29
CA ASN A 45 -2.38 15.60 3.38
C ASN A 45 -3.03 14.23 3.58
N ALA A 46 -3.22 13.47 2.49
CA ALA A 46 -3.80 12.13 2.57
C ALA A 46 -2.91 11.19 3.38
N TRP A 47 -1.59 11.25 3.21
CA TRP A 47 -0.66 10.46 4.00
C TRP A 47 -0.71 10.84 5.48
N THR A 48 -0.72 12.13 5.77
CA THR A 48 -0.78 12.64 7.15
C THR A 48 -2.08 12.21 7.83
N GLU A 49 -3.19 12.34 7.13
CA GLU A 49 -4.49 11.95 7.68
C GLU A 49 -4.58 10.44 7.90
N LEU A 50 -4.05 9.64 6.98
CA LEU A 50 -4.01 8.19 7.15
C LEU A 50 -3.27 7.78 8.41
N ARG A 51 -2.08 8.35 8.63
CA ARG A 51 -1.28 8.08 9.83
C ARG A 51 -2.04 8.48 11.10
N LYS A 52 -2.67 9.65 11.07
CA LYS A 52 -3.44 10.16 12.20
C LYS A 52 -4.61 9.22 12.54
N GLN A 53 -5.35 8.75 11.54
CA GLN A 53 -6.47 7.85 11.76
C GLN A 53 -6.01 6.51 12.33
N MET A 54 -4.90 5.98 11.85
CA MET A 54 -4.34 4.73 12.37
C MET A 54 -3.89 4.87 13.83
N LEU A 55 -3.23 5.97 14.18
CA LEU A 55 -2.82 6.23 15.55
C LEU A 55 -4.02 6.41 16.49
N ALA A 56 -5.13 6.91 15.97
CA ALA A 56 -6.37 7.05 16.74
C ALA A 56 -7.12 5.73 16.91
N GLY A 57 -6.68 4.65 16.25
CA GLY A 57 -7.34 3.34 16.33
C GLY A 57 -8.51 3.16 15.37
N ASN A 58 -8.69 4.05 14.41
CA ASN A 58 -9.77 3.96 13.45
C ASN A 58 -9.45 3.00 12.32
N LYS A 59 -10.45 2.25 11.85
CA LYS A 59 -10.30 1.39 10.69
C LYS A 59 -10.25 2.22 9.41
N ILE A 60 -9.39 1.80 8.50
CA ILE A 60 -9.22 2.45 7.20
C ILE A 60 -9.89 1.58 6.14
N ASP A 61 -10.88 2.13 5.43
CA ASP A 61 -11.63 1.38 4.42
C ASP A 61 -10.73 0.78 3.33
N ASN A 62 -9.71 1.51 2.93
CA ASN A 62 -8.79 1.07 1.89
C ASN A 62 -7.86 -0.07 2.35
N CYS A 63 -7.86 -0.40 3.63
CA CYS A 63 -7.07 -1.49 4.22
C CYS A 63 -7.90 -2.74 4.51
N LYS A 64 -9.12 -2.82 4.02
CA LYS A 64 -10.04 -3.91 4.35
C LYS A 64 -9.54 -5.30 3.92
N THR A 65 -8.64 -5.38 2.94
CA THR A 65 -8.03 -6.65 2.55
C THR A 65 -7.27 -7.30 3.71
N CYS A 66 -6.48 -6.51 4.45
CA CYS A 66 -5.77 -7.00 5.62
C CYS A 66 -6.72 -7.40 6.74
N TYR A 67 -7.76 -6.60 6.98
CA TYR A 67 -8.74 -6.94 8.02
C TYR A 67 -9.46 -8.24 7.71
N ARG A 68 -9.78 -8.46 6.44
CA ARG A 68 -10.43 -9.70 5.99
C ARG A 68 -9.51 -10.91 6.21
N ASP A 69 -8.23 -10.78 5.90
CA ASP A 69 -7.26 -11.84 6.13
C ASP A 69 -7.21 -12.19 7.62
N GLU A 70 -7.15 -11.17 8.48
CA GLU A 70 -7.11 -11.36 9.93
C GLU A 70 -8.37 -12.04 10.45
N ASP A 71 -9.54 -11.66 9.93
CA ASP A 71 -10.81 -12.29 10.31
C ASP A 71 -10.87 -13.77 9.90
N SER A 72 -10.12 -14.13 8.86
CA SER A 72 -10.03 -15.52 8.39
C SER A 72 -8.94 -16.31 9.10
N GLY A 73 -8.21 -15.71 10.03
CA GLY A 73 -7.12 -16.35 10.75
C GLY A 73 -5.79 -16.36 9.99
N VAL A 74 -5.68 -15.58 8.92
CA VAL A 74 -4.45 -15.47 8.12
C VAL A 74 -3.67 -14.25 8.55
N GLU A 75 -2.34 -14.38 8.67
CA GLU A 75 -1.49 -13.24 8.98
C GLU A 75 -1.53 -12.23 7.83
N SER A 76 -1.93 -11.00 8.13
CA SER A 76 -2.05 -9.94 7.11
C SER A 76 -0.72 -9.26 6.86
N LEU A 77 -0.65 -8.53 5.74
CA LEU A 77 0.50 -7.68 5.44
C LEU A 77 0.69 -6.60 6.52
N ARG A 78 -0.42 -6.08 7.06
CA ARG A 78 -0.41 -5.12 8.17
C ARG A 78 0.34 -5.69 9.38
N GLN A 79 0.00 -6.90 9.78
CA GLN A 79 0.62 -7.56 10.93
C GLN A 79 2.10 -7.84 10.67
N GLN A 80 2.44 -8.25 9.46
CA GLN A 80 3.84 -8.47 9.08
C GLN A 80 4.65 -7.18 9.16
N SER A 81 4.06 -6.06 8.74
CA SER A 81 4.76 -4.77 8.77
C SER A 81 5.18 -4.37 10.18
N LEU A 82 4.34 -4.67 11.16
CA LEU A 82 4.63 -4.35 12.56
C LEU A 82 5.79 -5.16 13.12
N LYS A 83 6.07 -6.33 12.54
CA LYS A 83 7.22 -7.15 12.94
C LYS A 83 8.54 -6.64 12.36
N PHE A 84 8.50 -6.06 11.16
CA PHE A 84 9.70 -5.70 10.42
C PHE A 84 10.11 -4.23 10.58
N TYR A 85 9.17 -3.33 10.85
CA TYR A 85 9.40 -1.89 10.76
C TYR A 85 9.10 -1.16 12.07
N GLN A 86 9.57 -1.69 13.17
CA GLN A 86 9.50 -1.05 14.47
C GLN A 86 10.73 -0.19 14.73
N PRO A 87 10.65 0.92 15.48
CA PRO A 87 9.45 1.59 16.00
C PRO A 87 8.77 2.45 14.93
N ILE A 88 7.46 2.62 15.02
CA ILE A 88 6.67 3.39 14.05
C ILE A 88 6.28 4.79 14.54
N ASP A 89 6.70 5.15 15.75
CA ASP A 89 6.43 6.46 16.33
C ASP A 89 7.44 7.53 15.91
N ILE A 90 8.43 7.16 15.12
CA ILE A 90 9.41 8.09 14.56
C ILE A 90 8.85 8.67 13.26
N ASP A 91 8.50 9.95 13.26
CA ASP A 91 7.91 10.58 12.08
C ASP A 91 8.79 11.76 11.63
N PRO A 92 9.23 11.78 10.35
CA PRO A 92 9.00 10.71 9.38
C PRO A 92 10.02 9.58 9.52
N LEU A 93 9.55 8.35 9.41
CA LEU A 93 10.47 7.23 9.32
C LEU A 93 11.23 7.28 8.00
N PRO A 94 12.51 6.86 7.99
CA PRO A 94 13.20 6.65 6.72
C PRO A 94 12.44 5.63 5.87
N LEU A 95 12.46 5.83 4.56
CA LEU A 95 11.82 4.87 3.66
C LEU A 95 12.55 3.52 3.77
N LYS A 96 11.85 2.49 4.19
CA LYS A 96 12.39 1.15 4.39
C LYS A 96 12.01 0.19 3.28
N GLN A 97 10.89 0.44 2.61
CA GLN A 97 10.40 -0.41 1.54
C GLN A 97 9.85 0.44 0.40
N LEU A 98 10.33 0.17 -0.80
CA LEU A 98 9.84 0.80 -2.02
C LEU A 98 9.45 -0.31 -2.99
N GLU A 99 8.18 -0.34 -3.38
CA GLU A 99 7.68 -1.24 -4.41
C GLU A 99 7.34 -0.42 -5.64
N VAL A 100 7.95 -0.76 -6.77
CA VAL A 100 7.77 -0.01 -8.02
C VAL A 100 7.28 -0.94 -9.11
N SER A 101 6.15 -0.56 -9.72
CA SER A 101 5.65 -1.21 -10.93
C SER A 101 5.96 -0.26 -12.09
N PHE A 102 6.99 -0.57 -12.88
CA PHE A 102 7.45 0.32 -13.95
C PHE A 102 6.46 0.41 -15.10
N ASP A 103 5.87 -0.72 -15.48
CA ASP A 103 4.83 -0.79 -16.50
C ASP A 103 4.06 -2.10 -16.33
N ASN A 104 3.06 -2.30 -17.21
CA ASN A 104 2.30 -3.53 -17.22
C ASN A 104 2.51 -4.35 -18.50
N LEU A 105 3.57 -4.06 -19.26
CA LEU A 105 3.90 -4.81 -20.47
C LEU A 105 4.40 -6.19 -20.08
N CYS A 106 3.59 -7.21 -20.35
CA CYS A 106 3.89 -8.58 -20.00
C CYS A 106 3.17 -9.51 -20.97
N ASN A 107 3.86 -10.51 -21.49
CA ASN A 107 3.28 -11.48 -22.42
C ASN A 107 2.77 -12.74 -21.72
N LEU A 108 2.72 -12.75 -20.39
CA LEU A 108 2.23 -13.86 -19.60
C LEU A 108 0.83 -13.54 -19.04
N ALA A 109 -0.05 -14.54 -19.04
CA ALA A 109 -1.38 -14.44 -18.47
C ALA A 109 -1.51 -15.40 -17.29
N CYS A 110 -0.78 -15.11 -16.21
CA CYS A 110 -0.78 -15.95 -15.02
C CYS A 110 -2.13 -15.93 -14.33
N VAL A 111 -2.55 -17.06 -13.79
CA VAL A 111 -3.86 -17.19 -13.13
C VAL A 111 -4.04 -16.18 -12.00
N MET A 112 -2.94 -15.88 -11.29
CA MET A 112 -2.95 -14.95 -10.15
C MET A 112 -2.79 -13.48 -10.56
N CYS A 113 -2.67 -13.19 -11.85
CA CYS A 113 -2.42 -11.85 -12.37
C CYS A 113 -3.67 -11.25 -12.99
N SER A 114 -3.66 -9.95 -13.23
CA SER A 114 -4.77 -9.24 -13.84
C SER A 114 -4.30 -8.33 -14.98
N GLU A 115 -5.24 -7.74 -15.70
CA GLU A 115 -4.96 -6.78 -16.76
C GLU A 115 -4.21 -5.54 -16.30
N GLU A 116 -4.29 -5.22 -15.01
CA GLU A 116 -3.57 -4.09 -14.43
C GLU A 116 -2.05 -4.31 -14.46
N PHE A 117 -1.62 -5.57 -14.32
CA PHE A 117 -0.22 -5.93 -14.22
C PHE A 117 0.33 -6.66 -15.44
N SER A 118 -0.53 -7.02 -16.40
CA SER A 118 -0.11 -7.75 -17.60
C SER A 118 -0.94 -7.36 -18.80
N THR A 119 -0.27 -6.89 -19.87
CA THR A 119 -0.93 -6.54 -21.13
C THR A 119 -1.46 -7.77 -21.86
N LYS A 120 -0.92 -8.96 -21.58
CA LYS A 120 -1.45 -10.20 -22.14
C LYS A 120 -2.90 -10.44 -21.69
N TRP A 121 -3.19 -10.16 -20.41
CA TRP A 121 -4.57 -10.27 -19.91
C TRP A 121 -5.53 -9.29 -20.58
N GLN A 122 -5.03 -8.12 -20.98
CA GLN A 122 -5.86 -7.13 -21.68
C GLN A 122 -6.35 -7.66 -23.03
N THR A 123 -5.55 -8.48 -23.70
CA THR A 123 -5.91 -9.06 -25.00
C THR A 123 -6.72 -10.35 -24.86
N GLU A 124 -6.67 -11.01 -23.71
CA GLU A 124 -7.36 -12.28 -23.47
C GLU A 124 -8.80 -12.11 -22.99
N LYS A 125 -9.21 -10.91 -22.66
CA LYS A 125 -10.57 -10.63 -22.18
C LYS A 125 -11.61 -10.57 -23.28
#